data_8fd58a113bcb7007fe5d815a739dbb79
#
_entry.id   8fd58a113bcb7007fe5d815a739dbb79
#
_cell.length_a   1.000
_cell.length_b   1.000
_cell.length_c   1.000
_cell.angle_alpha   90.00
_cell.angle_beta   90.00
_cell.angle_gamma   90.00
#
_symmetry.space_group_name_H-M   'P 1'
#
loop_
_entity.id
_entity.type
_entity.pdbx_description
1 polymer ?
#
loop_
_entity_poly.entity_id
_entity_poly.type
_entity_poly.pdbx_seq_one_letter_code
_entity_poly.pdbx_strand_id
1 'polypeptide(L)' 'YVTASGYMGYVENEYILFASEDDYFDYMEAI' A
#
# COMPACT_ATOMS: atom_id res chain seq x y z
N TYR A 1 -2.32 -6.31 -1.30
CA TYR A 1 -3.60 -6.95 -1.64
C TYR A 1 -4.77 -6.08 -1.16
N VAL A 2 -5.90 -6.25 -1.82
CA VAL A 2 -7.09 -5.46 -1.51
C VAL A 2 -7.76 -5.99 -0.23
N THR A 3 -8.18 -5.05 0.63
CA THR A 3 -8.91 -5.39 1.84
C THR A 3 -10.19 -4.58 1.90
N ALA A 4 -11.04 -4.90 2.87
CA ALA A 4 -12.27 -4.13 3.06
C ALA A 4 -11.97 -2.69 3.47
N SER A 5 -10.82 -2.45 4.07
CA SER A 5 -10.44 -1.13 4.56
C SER A 5 -9.58 -0.34 3.57
N GLY A 6 -9.13 -0.98 2.50
CA GLY A 6 -8.27 -0.31 1.54
C GLY A 6 -7.33 -1.30 0.86
N TYR A 7 -6.08 -0.90 0.66
CA TYR A 7 -5.08 -1.73 0.03
C TYR A 7 -3.91 -1.96 0.99
N MET A 8 -3.61 -3.22 1.22
CA MET A 8 -2.49 -3.58 2.11
C MET A 8 -1.25 -3.84 1.28
N GLY A 9 -0.23 -3.00 1.44
CA GLY A 9 1.02 -3.14 0.71
C GLY A 9 2.16 -3.58 1.61
N TYR A 10 3.00 -4.47 1.10
CA TYR A 10 4.15 -4.97 1.86
C TYR A 10 5.37 -4.10 1.54
N VAL A 11 5.86 -3.37 2.55
CA VAL A 11 6.95 -2.43 2.38
C VAL A 11 7.93 -2.58 3.53
N GLU A 12 9.21 -2.78 3.19
CA GLU A 12 10.30 -2.84 4.17
C GLU A 12 10.01 -3.82 5.32
N ASN A 13 9.59 -5.02 4.95
CA ASN A 13 9.34 -6.12 5.88
C ASN A 13 8.12 -5.90 6.77
N GLU A 14 7.22 -5.03 6.37
CA GLU A 14 5.96 -4.87 7.11
C GLU A 14 4.86 -4.46 6.17
N TYR A 15 3.62 -4.70 6.59
CA TYR A 15 2.46 -4.32 5.80
C TYR A 15 1.99 -2.93 6.23
N ILE A 16 1.64 -2.11 5.24
CA ILE A 16 1.10 -0.77 5.48
C ILE A 16 -0.25 -0.69 4.79
N LEU A 17 -1.25 -0.17 5.51
CA LEU A 17 -2.58 0.00 4.95
C LEU A 17 -2.64 1.33 4.21
N PHE A 18 -2.95 1.26 2.90
CA PHE A 18 -3.13 2.43 2.06
C PHE A 18 -4.61 2.62 1.75
N ALA A 19 -4.98 3.85 1.41
CA ALA A 19 -6.37 4.15 1.07
C ALA A 19 -6.80 3.41 -0.20
N SER A 20 -5.86 3.24 -1.14
CA SER A 20 -6.13 2.53 -2.38
C SER A 20 -4.82 2.02 -2.96
N GLU A 21 -4.96 1.22 -4.04
CA GLU A 21 -3.78 0.70 -4.75
C GLU A 21 -2.98 1.85 -5.36
N ASP A 22 -3.65 2.88 -5.83
CA ASP A 22 -2.96 4.05 -6.40
C ASP A 22 -2.05 4.70 -5.37
N ASP A 23 -2.51 4.81 -4.14
CA ASP A 23 -1.68 5.35 -3.07
C ASP A 23 -0.46 4.49 -2.82
N TYR A 24 -0.63 3.18 -2.90
CA TYR A 24 0.50 2.27 -2.74
C TYR A 24 1.53 2.49 -3.86
N PHE A 25 1.06 2.60 -5.10
CA PHE A 25 1.96 2.82 -6.22
C PHE A 25 2.70 4.14 -6.10
N ASP A 26 2.00 5.20 -5.69
CA ASP A 26 2.64 6.49 -5.45
C ASP A 26 3.74 6.38 -4.42
N TYR A 27 3.46 5.67 -3.33
CA TYR A 27 4.43 5.48 -2.26
C TYR A 27 5.67 4.77 -2.79
N MET A 28 5.48 3.69 -3.54
CA MET A 28 6.59 2.90 -4.05
C MET A 28 7.38 3.67 -5.11
N GLU A 29 6.73 4.54 -5.86
CA GLU A 29 7.42 5.34 -6.86
C GLU A 29 8.29 6.41 -6.22
N ALA A 30 7.93 6.87 -5.05
CA ALA A 30 8.63 7.94 -4.37
C ALA A 30 9.92 7.49 -3.69
N ILE A 31 10.13 6.20 -3.55
CA ILE A 31 11.34 5.68 -2.90
C ILE A 31 12.37 5.08 -3.86
#